data_800ce8dacc560a240475b712b0b28f6a
#
_entry.id   800ce8dacc560a240475b712b0b28f6a
#
_cell.length_a   1.000
_cell.length_b   1.000
_cell.length_c   1.000
_cell.angle_alpha   90.00
_cell.angle_beta   90.00
_cell.angle_gamma   90.00
#
_symmetry.space_group_name_H-M   'P 1'
#
loop_
_entity.id
_entity.type
_entity.pdbx_description
1 polymer ?
#
loop_
_entity_poly.entity_id
_entity_poly.type
_entity_poly.pdbx_seq_one_letter_code
_entity_poly.pdbx_strand_id
1 'polypeptide(L)' 'GVDIDINIIDLENIEVFCEVTIEGKTGVEMEALTGANITCLTIYDMCKSISQQMVIKEVKLVEKTGGKSDIKNG' A
#
# COMPACT_ATOMS: atom_id res chain seq x y z
N GLY A 1 9.00 12.11 -0.82
CA GLY A 1 8.49 11.47 -2.00
C GLY A 1 7.51 10.35 -1.72
N VAL A 2 6.84 9.93 -2.75
CA VAL A 2 5.91 8.80 -2.69
C VAL A 2 6.31 7.82 -3.78
N ASP A 3 6.52 6.57 -3.41
CA ASP A 3 6.84 5.50 -4.34
C ASP A 3 5.78 4.41 -4.21
N ILE A 4 5.23 4.00 -5.33
CA ILE A 4 4.23 2.95 -5.36
C ILE A 4 4.73 1.82 -6.25
N ASP A 5 4.80 0.62 -5.68
CA ASP A 5 5.17 -0.58 -6.41
C ASP A 5 3.99 -1.53 -6.44
N ILE A 6 3.71 -2.05 -7.62
CA ILE A 6 2.65 -3.02 -7.84
C ILE A 6 3.31 -4.30 -8.33
N ASN A 7 3.17 -5.37 -7.57
CA ASN A 7 3.77 -6.66 -7.88
C ASN A 7 2.68 -7.69 -8.17
N ILE A 8 2.76 -8.30 -9.33
CA ILE A 8 1.89 -9.42 -9.66
C ILE A 8 2.56 -10.68 -9.12
N ILE A 9 2.00 -11.22 -8.06
CA ILE A 9 2.57 -12.39 -7.37
C ILE A 9 2.26 -13.66 -8.16
N ASP A 10 1.01 -13.79 -8.58
CA ASP A 10 0.56 -14.91 -9.39
C ASP A 10 -0.70 -14.49 -10.15
N LEU A 11 -1.39 -15.45 -10.74
CA LEU A 11 -2.58 -15.17 -11.56
C LEU A 11 -3.76 -14.62 -10.76
N GLU A 12 -3.71 -14.75 -9.43
CA GLU A 12 -4.84 -14.38 -8.57
C GLU A 12 -4.47 -13.32 -7.53
N ASN A 13 -3.21 -12.97 -7.39
CA ASN A 13 -2.76 -12.10 -6.31
C ASN A 13 -1.87 -10.96 -6.82
N ILE A 14 -2.21 -9.77 -6.38
CA ILE A 14 -1.42 -8.56 -6.61
C ILE A 14 -1.07 -7.97 -5.25
N GLU A 15 0.15 -7.49 -5.14
CA GLU A 15 0.63 -6.83 -3.93
C GLU A 15 1.02 -5.40 -4.26
N VAL A 16 0.59 -4.47 -3.43
CA VAL A 16 0.87 -3.05 -3.58
C VAL A 16 1.68 -2.57 -2.40
N PHE A 17 2.82 -1.95 -2.67
CA PHE A 17 3.59 -1.24 -1.67
C PHE A 17 3.52 0.25 -1.93
N CYS A 18 3.26 1.03 -0.89
CA CYS A 18 3.33 2.47 -0.94
C CYS A 18 4.33 2.94 0.11
N GLU A 19 5.41 3.57 -0.35
CA GLU A 19 6.42 4.13 0.53
C GLU A 19 6.33 5.65 0.50
N VAL A 20 6.25 6.26 1.67
CA VAL A 20 6.20 7.71 1.80
C VAL A 20 7.40 8.17 2.60
N THR A 21 8.15 9.12 2.04
CA THR A 21 9.30 9.73 2.69
C THR A 21 9.17 11.24 2.60
N ILE A 22 9.14 11.91 3.75
CA ILE A 22 9.07 13.36 3.83
C ILE A 22 10.20 13.82 4.73
N GLU A 23 11.12 14.62 4.18
CA GLU A 23 12.27 15.12 4.91
C GLU A 23 11.82 15.96 6.12
N GLY A 24 12.42 15.68 7.27
CA GLY A 24 12.15 16.42 8.49
C GLY A 24 10.79 16.15 9.11
N LYS A 25 10.04 15.19 8.58
CA LYS A 25 8.71 14.84 9.10
C LYS A 25 8.67 13.37 9.52
N THR A 26 8.03 13.13 10.65
CA THR A 26 7.72 11.79 11.13
C THR A 26 6.19 11.58 11.08
N GLY A 27 5.75 10.36 11.27
CA GLY A 27 4.33 10.08 11.34
C GLY A 27 3.64 10.10 9.98
N VAL A 28 4.30 9.55 8.97
CA VAL A 28 3.75 9.48 7.60
C VAL A 28 3.00 8.18 7.33
N GLU A 29 2.68 7.41 8.37
CA GLU A 29 1.98 6.14 8.22
C GLU A 29 0.58 6.30 7.63
N MET A 30 -0.11 7.39 7.93
CA MET A 30 -1.45 7.62 7.40
C MET A 30 -1.38 7.90 5.90
N GLU A 31 -0.40 8.66 5.48
CA GLU A 31 -0.19 8.93 4.06
C GLU A 31 0.14 7.65 3.30
N ALA A 32 1.00 6.81 3.87
CA ALA A 32 1.37 5.54 3.25
C ALA A 32 0.18 4.58 3.15
N LEU A 33 -0.60 4.45 4.22
CA LEU A 33 -1.79 3.60 4.24
C LEU A 33 -2.85 4.13 3.27
N THR A 34 -3.03 5.44 3.23
CA THR A 34 -3.97 6.07 2.29
C THR A 34 -3.57 5.80 0.86
N GLY A 35 -2.28 5.98 0.53
CA GLY A 35 -1.78 5.72 -0.82
C GLY A 35 -1.97 4.27 -1.24
N ALA A 36 -1.68 3.32 -0.35
CA ALA A 36 -1.87 1.91 -0.63
C ALA A 36 -3.35 1.58 -0.85
N ASN A 37 -4.23 2.12 -0.01
CA ASN A 37 -5.67 1.91 -0.15
C ASN A 37 -6.20 2.47 -1.46
N ILE A 38 -5.83 3.70 -1.81
CA ILE A 38 -6.29 4.33 -3.05
C ILE A 38 -5.81 3.54 -4.26
N THR A 39 -4.57 3.05 -4.24
CA THR A 39 -4.04 2.24 -5.32
C THR A 39 -4.84 0.95 -5.46
N CYS A 40 -5.12 0.26 -4.37
CA CYS A 40 -5.93 -0.96 -4.39
C CYS A 40 -7.33 -0.69 -4.91
N LEU A 41 -7.97 0.39 -4.46
CA LEU A 41 -9.30 0.77 -4.92
C LEU A 41 -9.31 1.11 -6.40
N THR A 42 -8.28 1.77 -6.90
CA THR A 42 -8.15 2.11 -8.30
C THR A 42 -8.04 0.86 -9.16
N ILE A 43 -7.20 -0.09 -8.73
CA ILE A 43 -7.05 -1.37 -9.42
C ILE A 43 -8.38 -2.12 -9.44
N TYR A 44 -9.05 -2.16 -8.30
CA TYR A 44 -10.36 -2.79 -8.18
C TYR A 44 -11.36 -2.17 -9.17
N ASP A 45 -11.44 -0.86 -9.18
CA ASP A 45 -12.35 -0.14 -10.06
C ASP A 45 -12.07 -0.42 -11.54
N MET A 46 -10.81 -0.42 -11.92
CA MET A 46 -10.41 -0.66 -13.30
C MET A 46 -10.66 -2.09 -13.76
N CYS A 47 -10.61 -3.05 -12.85
CA CYS A 47 -10.69 -4.47 -13.18
C CYS A 47 -12.03 -5.12 -12.84
N LYS A 48 -12.91 -4.44 -12.15
CA LYS A 48 -14.18 -5.05 -11.68
C LYS A 48 -15.08 -5.57 -12.79
N SER A 49 -14.99 -4.97 -13.97
CA SER A 49 -15.78 -5.45 -15.11
C SER A 49 -15.25 -6.76 -15.68
N ILE A 50 -14.00 -7.11 -15.37
CA ILE A 50 -13.38 -8.35 -15.84
C ILE A 50 -13.59 -9.47 -14.85
N SER A 51 -13.54 -9.16 -13.56
CA SER A 51 -13.70 -10.14 -12.49
C SER A 51 -14.56 -9.59 -11.37
N GLN A 52 -15.56 -10.37 -10.98
CA GLN A 52 -16.44 -10.01 -9.86
C GLN A 52 -15.99 -10.65 -8.55
N GLN A 53 -14.87 -11.34 -8.58
CA GLN A 53 -14.38 -12.08 -7.41
C GLN A 53 -13.17 -11.42 -6.75
N MET A 54 -12.85 -10.21 -7.17
CA MET A 54 -11.74 -9.49 -6.55
C MET A 54 -12.05 -9.09 -5.12
N VAL A 55 -11.05 -9.20 -4.27
CA VAL A 55 -11.16 -8.85 -2.86
C VAL A 55 -9.91 -8.08 -2.46
N ILE A 56 -10.10 -6.96 -1.77
CA ILE A 56 -9.00 -6.29 -1.09
C ILE A 56 -8.90 -6.96 0.27
N LYS A 57 -7.85 -7.76 0.46
CA LYS A 57 -7.75 -8.61 1.65
C LYS A 57 -7.19 -7.90 2.87
N GLU A 58 -6.10 -7.19 2.68
CA GLU A 58 -5.36 -6.69 3.82
C GLU A 58 -4.60 -5.44 3.45
N VAL A 59 -4.68 -4.44 4.31
CA VAL A 59 -3.86 -3.25 4.21
C VAL A 59 -3.22 -3.04 5.57
N LYS A 60 -1.90 -3.01 5.61
CA LYS A 60 -1.19 -2.87 6.88
C LYS A 60 0.08 -2.07 6.72
N LEU A 61 0.53 -1.50 7.82
CA LEU A 61 1.83 -0.84 7.88
C LEU A 61 2.91 -1.91 7.99
N VAL A 62 3.89 -1.86 7.10
CA VAL A 62 4.99 -2.83 7.09
C VAL A 62 6.19 -2.31 7.86
N GLU A 63 6.54 -1.04 7.65
CA GLU A 63 7.70 -0.44 8.29
C GLU A 63 7.42 1.02 8.61
N LYS A 64 7.89 1.46 9.76
CA LYS A 64 7.86 2.86 10.15
C LYS A 64 9.23 3.24 10.68
N THR A 65 9.84 4.28 10.08
CA THR A 65 11.12 4.81 10.51
C THR A 65 11.02 6.32 10.69
N GLY A 66 11.98 6.91 11.39
CA GLY A 66 12.03 8.34 11.61
C GLY A 66 11.13 8.85 12.72
N GLY A 67 10.43 7.97 13.42
CA GLY A 67 9.66 8.30 14.61
C GLY A 67 10.45 8.06 15.89
N LYS A 68 9.75 7.95 17.01
CA LYS A 68 10.38 7.65 18.30
C LYS A 68 10.94 6.23 18.34
N SER A 69 10.38 5.34 17.56
CA SER A 69 10.85 3.97 17.42
C SER A 69 10.54 3.49 16.02
N ASP A 70 11.32 2.53 15.56
CA ASP A 70 11.09 1.89 14.27
C ASP A 70 10.20 0.69 14.47
N ILE A 71 9.23 0.54 13.56
CA ILE A 71 8.29 -0.57 13.57
C ILE A 71 8.43 -1.34 12.27
N LYS A 72 8.59 -2.66 12.38
CA LYS A 72 8.64 -3.53 11.21
C LYS A 72 7.65 -4.66 11.40
N ASN A 73 6.78 -4.85 10.40
CA ASN A 73 5.81 -5.92 10.36
C ASN A 73 6.02 -6.71 9.08
N GLY A 74 6.43 -7.87 9.23
CA GLY A 74 6.78 -8.62 8.07
C GLY A 74 6.19 -9.92 7.87
#